data_96df31c9e139316974408ee911d2023a
#
_entry.id   96df31c9e139316974408ee911d2023a
#
_cell.length_a   1.000
_cell.length_b   1.000
_cell.length_c   1.000
_cell.angle_alpha   90.00
_cell.angle_beta   90.00
_cell.angle_gamma   90.00
#
_symmetry.space_group_name_H-M   'P 1'
#
loop_
_entity.id
_entity.type
_entity.pdbx_description
1 polymer ?
#
loop_
_entity_poly.entity_id
_entity_poly.type
_entity_poly.pdbx_seq_one_letter_code
_entity_poly.pdbx_strand_id
1 'polypeptide(L)'
;MDAGTGFSNLNLSVKTVLFPIAALLLVAWIIPVIYFTNSEPEIQWDWKTIEQEEIYFPRNFAWGTATAAHQVEGNNTGNNWYQWELAVDENGNSRIHNGQRSGLAADHWNRYPEDIKLMKELGISHYRFSVEWSRIEPEFGNIDEQALNHYRQLCQELLTAGITPVVTLHHFSHPAWFEELGAFEKAVNIEYFINFSEIVYSAIHDLVSMWCTINEPAVFVSQGYFNGVFPPGKQDPQLAGVVMQNLLNAHVRLYRHLKGLPG
;
A
#
# COMPACT_ATOMS: atom_id res chain seq x y z
N MET A 1 -6.00 36.06 -60.40
CA MET A 1 -4.59 35.71 -60.16
C MET A 1 -4.50 34.75 -59.03
N ASP A 2 -4.06 33.60 -59.34
CA ASP A 2 -4.05 32.35 -58.59
C ASP A 2 -3.22 32.40 -57.28
N ALA A 3 -3.78 32.02 -56.23
CA ALA A 3 -3.06 31.73 -54.97
C ALA A 3 -3.62 30.43 -54.31
N GLY A 4 -3.54 29.34 -55.09
CA GLY A 4 -4.15 28.07 -54.63
C GLY A 4 -3.31 26.81 -54.94
N THR A 5 -1.98 26.81 -54.72
CA THR A 5 -1.19 25.57 -54.97
C THR A 5 -0.09 25.25 -53.96
N GLY A 6 -0.09 25.86 -52.78
CA GLY A 6 0.98 25.63 -51.77
C GLY A 6 0.75 24.50 -50.79
N PHE A 7 -0.50 24.08 -50.49
CA PHE A 7 -0.79 23.16 -49.36
C PHE A 7 -0.93 21.67 -49.72
N SER A 8 -1.16 21.35 -51.00
CA SER A 8 -1.36 19.94 -51.40
C SER A 8 -0.06 19.12 -51.44
N ASN A 9 1.08 19.75 -51.72
CA ASN A 9 2.36 19.04 -51.85
C ASN A 9 3.05 18.76 -50.52
N LEU A 10 2.78 19.54 -49.45
CA LEU A 10 3.33 19.30 -48.13
C LEU A 10 2.70 18.05 -47.50
N ASN A 11 1.41 17.84 -47.70
CA ASN A 11 0.70 16.68 -47.18
C ASN A 11 1.13 15.34 -47.82
N LEU A 12 1.52 15.33 -49.08
CA LEU A 12 1.99 14.12 -49.74
C LEU A 12 3.39 13.72 -49.22
N SER A 13 4.26 14.70 -49.01
CA SER A 13 5.63 14.52 -48.48
C SER A 13 5.63 13.97 -47.06
N VAL A 14 4.77 14.49 -46.16
CA VAL A 14 4.65 14.02 -44.76
C VAL A 14 4.16 12.56 -44.70
N LYS A 15 3.13 12.22 -45.47
CA LYS A 15 2.62 10.84 -45.54
C LYS A 15 3.66 9.87 -46.09
N THR A 16 4.45 10.29 -47.08
CA THR A 16 5.49 9.47 -47.74
C THR A 16 6.66 9.17 -46.81
N VAL A 17 6.92 10.02 -45.80
CA VAL A 17 7.99 9.82 -44.82
C VAL A 17 7.46 9.11 -43.55
N LEU A 18 6.31 9.51 -43.05
CA LEU A 18 5.76 8.94 -41.80
C LEU A 18 5.32 7.49 -41.95
N PHE A 19 4.76 7.09 -43.11
CA PHE A 19 4.31 5.73 -43.31
C PHE A 19 5.44 4.69 -43.25
N PRO A 20 6.60 4.85 -43.94
CA PRO A 20 7.71 3.92 -43.81
C PRO A 20 8.34 3.93 -42.41
N ILE A 21 8.38 5.08 -41.74
CA ILE A 21 8.85 5.13 -40.35
C ILE A 21 7.93 4.33 -39.42
N ALA A 22 6.62 4.52 -39.53
CA ALA A 22 5.64 3.75 -38.73
C ALA A 22 5.72 2.25 -39.06
N ALA A 23 5.91 1.87 -40.32
CA ALA A 23 6.09 0.48 -40.70
C ALA A 23 7.38 -0.12 -40.14
N LEU A 24 8.50 0.63 -40.15
CA LEU A 24 9.76 0.20 -39.52
C LEU A 24 9.64 0.05 -38.02
N LEU A 25 8.96 0.96 -37.33
CA LEU A 25 8.71 0.85 -35.89
C LEU A 25 7.82 -0.35 -35.55
N LEU A 26 6.81 -0.61 -36.39
CA LEU A 26 5.94 -1.79 -36.21
C LEU A 26 6.73 -3.10 -36.38
N VAL A 27 7.59 -3.17 -37.43
CA VAL A 27 8.45 -4.34 -37.66
C VAL A 27 9.46 -4.51 -36.50
N ALA A 28 10.07 -3.41 -36.05
CA ALA A 28 10.99 -3.41 -34.92
C ALA A 28 10.32 -3.83 -33.60
N TRP A 29 9.01 -3.67 -33.48
CA TRP A 29 8.23 -4.14 -32.34
C TRP A 29 7.79 -5.60 -32.52
N ILE A 30 7.31 -5.99 -33.71
CA ILE A 30 6.79 -7.36 -33.98
C ILE A 30 7.93 -8.39 -33.91
N ILE A 31 9.12 -8.12 -34.43
CA ILE A 31 10.23 -9.08 -34.42
C ILE A 31 10.61 -9.53 -33.00
N PRO A 32 10.86 -8.63 -32.04
CA PRO A 32 11.07 -9.03 -30.65
C PRO A 32 9.90 -9.79 -30.03
N VAL A 33 8.67 -9.36 -30.29
CA VAL A 33 7.48 -10.07 -29.78
C VAL A 33 7.46 -11.52 -30.28
N ILE A 34 7.61 -11.73 -31.58
CA ILE A 34 7.65 -13.11 -32.16
C ILE A 34 8.84 -13.90 -31.60
N TYR A 35 10.02 -13.27 -31.47
CA TYR A 35 11.19 -13.92 -30.90
C TYR A 35 10.95 -14.38 -29.48
N PHE A 36 10.48 -13.49 -28.61
CA PHE A 36 10.22 -13.81 -27.18
C PHE A 36 9.06 -14.80 -27.03
N THR A 37 7.99 -14.70 -27.81
CA THR A 37 6.89 -15.67 -27.76
C THR A 37 7.33 -17.08 -28.17
N ASN A 38 8.31 -17.19 -29.10
CA ASN A 38 8.82 -18.48 -29.52
C ASN A 38 9.94 -19.03 -28.62
N SER A 39 10.78 -18.15 -28.05
CA SER A 39 11.87 -18.54 -27.15
C SER A 39 11.39 -18.84 -25.73
N GLU A 40 10.32 -18.15 -25.31
CA GLU A 40 9.69 -18.28 -23.99
C GLU A 40 8.20 -18.60 -24.19
N PRO A 41 7.84 -19.80 -24.68
CA PRO A 41 6.44 -20.15 -24.89
C PRO A 41 5.69 -20.12 -23.56
N GLU A 42 4.49 -19.57 -23.57
CA GLU A 42 3.60 -19.64 -22.40
C GLU A 42 3.46 -21.08 -21.95
N ILE A 43 3.68 -21.32 -20.67
CA ILE A 43 3.44 -22.62 -20.04
C ILE A 43 1.92 -22.89 -20.12
N GLN A 44 1.53 -23.79 -21.01
CA GLN A 44 0.15 -24.26 -21.07
C GLN A 44 -0.03 -25.34 -20.01
N TRP A 45 -0.72 -24.96 -18.93
CA TRP A 45 -1.07 -25.91 -17.88
C TRP A 45 -2.21 -26.82 -18.33
N ASP A 46 -1.91 -28.09 -18.54
CA ASP A 46 -2.96 -29.09 -18.68
C ASP A 46 -3.42 -29.55 -17.29
N TRP A 47 -4.41 -28.87 -16.77
CA TRP A 47 -4.99 -29.14 -15.45
C TRP A 47 -5.51 -30.57 -15.29
N LYS A 48 -5.73 -31.30 -16.40
CA LYS A 48 -6.19 -32.68 -16.38
C LYS A 48 -5.06 -33.69 -16.20
N THR A 49 -3.83 -33.29 -16.55
CA THR A 49 -2.63 -34.15 -16.45
C THR A 49 -1.77 -33.79 -15.24
N ILE A 50 -2.09 -32.72 -14.52
CA ILE A 50 -1.45 -32.44 -13.24
C ILE A 50 -1.89 -33.54 -12.28
N GLU A 51 -1.11 -34.62 -12.20
CA GLU A 51 -1.17 -35.50 -11.06
C GLU A 51 -1.01 -34.64 -9.82
N GLN A 52 -1.90 -34.78 -8.84
CA GLN A 52 -1.75 -34.12 -7.55
C GLN A 52 -0.55 -34.75 -6.86
N GLU A 53 0.64 -34.41 -7.32
CA GLU A 53 1.85 -34.66 -6.54
C GLU A 53 1.68 -33.88 -5.25
N GLU A 54 1.85 -34.55 -4.13
CA GLU A 54 1.84 -33.89 -2.84
C GLU A 54 2.92 -32.81 -2.86
N ILE A 55 2.52 -31.54 -2.85
CA ILE A 55 3.44 -30.41 -2.82
C ILE A 55 3.95 -30.30 -1.40
N TYR A 56 5.23 -30.62 -1.20
CA TYR A 56 5.88 -30.49 0.09
C TYR A 56 6.50 -29.09 0.23
N PHE A 57 6.01 -28.35 1.21
CA PHE A 57 6.67 -27.12 1.64
C PHE A 57 7.73 -27.43 2.72
N PRO A 58 8.80 -26.62 2.81
CA PRO A 58 9.74 -26.76 3.93
C PRO A 58 9.02 -26.75 5.27
N ARG A 59 9.50 -27.55 6.25
CA ARG A 59 8.86 -27.65 7.57
C ARG A 59 8.65 -26.29 8.27
N ASN A 60 9.53 -25.31 7.97
CA ASN A 60 9.48 -23.96 8.56
C ASN A 60 8.84 -22.93 7.61
N PHE A 61 8.08 -23.37 6.61
CA PHE A 61 7.39 -22.45 5.72
C PHE A 61 6.32 -21.69 6.48
N ALA A 62 6.39 -20.35 6.44
CA ALA A 62 5.46 -19.49 7.14
C ALA A 62 4.17 -19.31 6.32
N TRP A 63 3.08 -19.93 6.76
CA TRP A 63 1.76 -19.65 6.22
C TRP A 63 1.15 -18.48 6.97
N GLY A 64 0.78 -17.43 6.24
CA GLY A 64 0.30 -16.19 6.85
C GLY A 64 -0.90 -15.58 6.16
N THR A 65 -1.61 -14.76 6.92
CA THR A 65 -2.64 -13.84 6.43
C THR A 65 -2.21 -12.41 6.73
N ALA A 66 -2.80 -11.44 6.00
CA ALA A 66 -2.50 -10.03 6.20
C ALA A 66 -3.77 -9.18 6.13
N THR A 67 -3.84 -8.16 6.98
CA THR A 67 -4.90 -7.14 6.98
C THR A 67 -4.31 -5.74 7.16
N ALA A 68 -5.11 -4.70 6.85
CA ALA A 68 -4.79 -3.32 7.14
C ALA A 68 -5.86 -2.70 8.04
N ALA A 69 -5.44 -1.90 9.01
CA ALA A 69 -6.30 -1.37 10.08
C ALA A 69 -7.57 -0.68 9.55
N HIS A 70 -7.41 0.30 8.64
CA HIS A 70 -8.56 1.00 8.08
C HIS A 70 -9.55 0.08 7.34
N GLN A 71 -9.05 -1.00 6.74
CA GLN A 71 -9.88 -1.93 5.95
C GLN A 71 -10.72 -2.89 6.80
N VAL A 72 -10.26 -3.23 8.02
CA VAL A 72 -10.89 -4.31 8.79
C VAL A 72 -11.35 -3.92 10.19
N GLU A 73 -10.70 -2.96 10.85
CA GLU A 73 -10.97 -2.67 12.26
C GLU A 73 -12.36 -2.10 12.52
N GLY A 74 -12.84 -1.25 11.61
CA GLY A 74 -14.09 -0.51 11.74
C GLY A 74 -13.97 0.77 12.57
N ASN A 75 -14.82 1.74 12.24
CA ASN A 75 -14.94 3.03 12.95
C ASN A 75 -13.65 3.85 13.05
N ASN A 76 -12.73 3.71 12.11
CA ASN A 76 -11.48 4.49 12.03
C ASN A 76 -11.76 5.88 11.45
N THR A 77 -12.36 6.77 12.26
CA THR A 77 -12.85 8.08 11.79
C THR A 77 -11.82 9.21 11.89
N GLY A 78 -10.67 8.96 12.49
CA GLY A 78 -9.64 9.98 12.76
C GLY A 78 -8.54 10.09 11.70
N ASN A 79 -8.61 9.35 10.58
CA ASN A 79 -7.53 9.25 9.61
C ASN A 79 -7.86 9.92 8.25
N ASN A 80 -6.82 10.05 7.41
CA ASN A 80 -6.89 10.60 6.06
C ASN A 80 -7.85 9.82 5.14
N TRP A 81 -7.97 8.50 5.27
CA TRP A 81 -8.89 7.69 4.46
C TRP A 81 -10.34 7.95 4.81
N TYR A 82 -10.67 8.10 6.09
CA TYR A 82 -12.03 8.49 6.48
C TYR A 82 -12.42 9.86 5.91
N GLN A 83 -11.50 10.82 5.94
CA GLN A 83 -11.73 12.13 5.31
C GLN A 83 -11.94 11.99 3.79
N TRP A 84 -11.16 11.10 3.14
CA TRP A 84 -11.29 10.80 1.72
C TRP A 84 -12.65 10.19 1.37
N GLU A 85 -13.16 9.29 2.20
CA GLU A 85 -14.49 8.69 2.03
C GLU A 85 -15.61 9.74 2.11
N LEU A 86 -15.39 10.83 2.85
CA LEU A 86 -16.35 11.93 2.97
C LEU A 86 -16.19 12.97 1.85
N ALA A 87 -15.05 12.99 1.20
CA ALA A 87 -14.71 14.01 0.21
C ALA A 87 -15.43 13.80 -1.13
N VAL A 88 -15.60 14.91 -1.83
CA VAL A 88 -16.08 14.94 -3.21
C VAL A 88 -15.02 15.53 -4.13
N ASP A 89 -15.10 15.20 -5.41
CA ASP A 89 -14.28 15.82 -6.45
C ASP A 89 -14.81 17.22 -6.80
N GLU A 90 -14.14 17.90 -7.73
CA GLU A 90 -14.52 19.23 -8.23
C GLU A 90 -15.91 19.29 -8.90
N ASN A 91 -16.44 18.12 -9.31
CA ASN A 91 -17.75 17.97 -9.92
C ASN A 91 -18.84 17.56 -8.89
N GLY A 92 -18.49 17.43 -7.61
CA GLY A 92 -19.39 17.01 -6.55
C GLY A 92 -19.62 15.50 -6.47
N ASN A 93 -18.85 14.67 -7.19
CA ASN A 93 -18.95 13.22 -7.10
C ASN A 93 -18.12 12.71 -5.91
N SER A 94 -18.62 11.66 -5.25
CA SER A 94 -17.86 11.00 -4.19
C SER A 94 -16.51 10.48 -4.70
N ARG A 95 -15.48 10.65 -3.88
CA ARG A 95 -14.14 10.08 -4.14
C ARG A 95 -14.13 8.55 -4.08
N ILE A 96 -15.07 7.95 -3.38
CA ILE A 96 -15.26 6.49 -3.31
C ILE A 96 -16.42 6.07 -4.20
N HIS A 97 -16.25 4.98 -4.91
CA HIS A 97 -17.26 4.42 -5.81
C HIS A 97 -18.60 4.26 -5.09
N ASN A 98 -19.67 4.81 -5.67
CA ASN A 98 -21.03 4.84 -5.11
C ASN A 98 -21.14 5.46 -3.70
N GLY A 99 -20.16 6.25 -3.25
CA GLY A 99 -20.16 6.84 -1.91
C GLY A 99 -20.11 5.81 -0.78
N GLN A 100 -19.59 4.62 -1.05
CA GLN A 100 -19.40 3.58 -0.03
C GLN A 100 -18.41 4.06 1.04
N ARG A 101 -18.53 3.51 2.24
CA ARG A 101 -17.68 3.86 3.40
C ARG A 101 -17.26 2.62 4.12
N SER A 102 -16.08 2.66 4.74
CA SER A 102 -15.57 1.59 5.57
C SER A 102 -16.48 1.30 6.76
N GLY A 103 -16.99 2.33 7.44
CA GLY A 103 -17.94 2.18 8.55
C GLY A 103 -17.46 1.21 9.59
N LEU A 104 -18.27 0.17 9.86
CA LEU A 104 -17.91 -0.91 10.78
C LEU A 104 -16.89 -1.88 10.19
N ALA A 105 -16.71 -1.89 8.87
CA ALA A 105 -15.84 -2.83 8.15
C ALA A 105 -16.08 -4.28 8.58
N ALA A 106 -15.02 -5.01 8.95
CA ALA A 106 -15.13 -6.37 9.52
C ALA A 106 -15.30 -6.38 11.05
N ASP A 107 -15.32 -5.21 11.68
CA ASP A 107 -15.35 -5.04 13.14
C ASP A 107 -14.21 -5.79 13.85
N HIS A 108 -13.06 -5.89 13.18
CA HIS A 108 -11.90 -6.62 13.70
C HIS A 108 -11.44 -6.08 15.06
N TRP A 109 -11.60 -4.78 15.28
CA TRP A 109 -11.28 -4.17 16.57
C TRP A 109 -11.95 -4.86 17.75
N ASN A 110 -13.21 -5.28 17.60
CA ASN A 110 -13.94 -5.97 18.63
C ASN A 110 -13.92 -7.49 18.47
N ARG A 111 -13.76 -7.98 17.25
CA ARG A 111 -13.91 -9.40 16.89
C ARG A 111 -12.61 -10.13 16.63
N TYR A 112 -11.46 -9.52 16.88
CA TYR A 112 -10.16 -10.18 16.66
C TYR A 112 -10.02 -11.54 17.36
N PRO A 113 -10.64 -11.84 18.51
CA PRO A 113 -10.56 -13.18 19.08
C PRO A 113 -11.23 -14.25 18.20
N GLU A 114 -12.32 -13.89 17.49
CA GLU A 114 -12.96 -14.78 16.51
C GLU A 114 -12.06 -15.00 15.30
N ASP A 115 -11.43 -13.94 14.81
CA ASP A 115 -10.51 -14.00 13.66
C ASP A 115 -9.26 -14.83 13.99
N ILE A 116 -8.70 -14.71 15.20
CA ILE A 116 -7.60 -15.56 15.68
C ILE A 116 -8.01 -17.04 15.69
N LYS A 117 -9.23 -17.34 16.13
CA LYS A 117 -9.76 -18.71 16.11
C LYS A 117 -9.82 -19.24 14.67
N LEU A 118 -10.35 -18.46 13.73
CA LEU A 118 -10.42 -18.85 12.32
C LEU A 118 -9.03 -19.08 11.71
N MET A 119 -8.07 -18.20 11.98
CA MET A 119 -6.68 -18.35 11.54
C MET A 119 -6.07 -19.64 12.09
N LYS A 120 -6.31 -19.97 13.35
CA LYS A 120 -5.84 -21.21 13.96
C LYS A 120 -6.47 -22.45 13.32
N GLU A 121 -7.78 -22.44 13.03
CA GLU A 121 -8.48 -23.51 12.35
C GLU A 121 -7.96 -23.74 10.91
N LEU A 122 -7.53 -22.65 10.24
CA LEU A 122 -6.89 -22.71 8.92
C LEU A 122 -5.41 -23.12 8.94
N GLY A 123 -4.80 -23.31 10.13
CA GLY A 123 -3.39 -23.65 10.24
C GLY A 123 -2.43 -22.51 9.93
N ILE A 124 -2.89 -21.27 10.07
CA ILE A 124 -2.06 -20.06 9.86
C ILE A 124 -1.06 -19.94 10.99
N SER A 125 0.22 -19.73 10.64
CA SER A 125 1.33 -19.59 11.57
C SER A 125 1.81 -18.15 11.78
N HIS A 126 1.44 -17.23 10.87
CA HIS A 126 1.84 -15.82 10.90
C HIS A 126 0.66 -14.93 10.54
N TYR A 127 0.49 -13.84 11.27
CA TYR A 127 -0.50 -12.83 10.96
C TYR A 127 0.14 -11.44 10.88
N ARG A 128 0.08 -10.83 9.69
CA ARG A 128 0.50 -9.45 9.47
C ARG A 128 -0.70 -8.53 9.60
N PHE A 129 -0.61 -7.55 10.47
CA PHE A 129 -1.60 -6.49 10.60
C PHE A 129 -0.93 -5.13 10.73
N SER A 130 -1.62 -4.06 10.41
CA SER A 130 -1.14 -2.72 10.70
C SER A 130 -1.79 -2.18 11.97
N VAL A 131 -1.06 -1.33 12.67
CA VAL A 131 -1.63 -0.51 13.75
C VAL A 131 -2.22 0.76 13.16
N GLU A 132 -3.32 1.25 13.71
CA GLU A 132 -3.96 2.48 13.26
C GLU A 132 -3.41 3.68 14.06
N TRP A 133 -2.57 4.47 13.41
CA TRP A 133 -1.92 5.62 14.05
C TRP A 133 -2.95 6.60 14.63
N SER A 134 -4.05 6.85 13.90
CA SER A 134 -5.10 7.78 14.36
C SER A 134 -5.88 7.31 15.59
N ARG A 135 -5.84 6.02 15.93
CA ARG A 135 -6.37 5.52 17.20
C ARG A 135 -5.40 5.71 18.35
N ILE A 136 -4.11 5.47 18.06
CA ILE A 136 -3.05 5.56 19.07
C ILE A 136 -2.73 7.03 19.39
N GLU A 137 -2.77 7.91 18.39
CA GLU A 137 -2.50 9.34 18.53
C GLU A 137 -3.58 10.14 17.81
N PRO A 138 -4.80 10.21 18.36
CA PRO A 138 -5.93 10.90 17.72
C PRO A 138 -5.73 12.40 17.54
N GLU A 139 -4.95 13.00 18.44
CA GLU A 139 -4.51 14.40 18.40
C GLU A 139 -3.00 14.43 18.61
N PHE A 140 -2.32 15.38 18.02
CA PHE A 140 -0.87 15.50 18.13
C PHE A 140 -0.40 15.52 19.60
N GLY A 141 0.47 14.57 19.95
CA GLY A 141 1.03 14.43 21.31
C GLY A 141 0.08 13.83 22.35
N ASN A 142 -1.13 13.46 21.97
CA ASN A 142 -2.10 12.81 22.86
C ASN A 142 -2.18 11.31 22.56
N ILE A 143 -1.50 10.50 23.36
CA ILE A 143 -1.41 9.06 23.17
C ILE A 143 -2.54 8.35 23.91
N ASP A 144 -3.32 7.54 23.18
CA ASP A 144 -4.33 6.67 23.74
C ASP A 144 -3.70 5.35 24.21
N GLU A 145 -3.42 5.27 25.51
CA GLU A 145 -2.88 4.07 26.15
C GLU A 145 -3.83 2.87 26.06
N GLN A 146 -5.14 3.07 25.92
CA GLN A 146 -6.09 1.99 25.74
C GLN A 146 -5.95 1.35 24.36
N ALA A 147 -5.74 2.17 23.34
CA ALA A 147 -5.46 1.68 21.99
C ALA A 147 -4.13 0.89 21.93
N LEU A 148 -3.07 1.38 22.56
CA LEU A 148 -1.80 0.65 22.67
C LEU A 148 -1.98 -0.70 23.39
N ASN A 149 -2.68 -0.68 24.52
CA ASN A 149 -2.96 -1.91 25.27
C ASN A 149 -3.82 -2.90 24.47
N HIS A 150 -4.74 -2.42 23.65
CA HIS A 150 -5.52 -3.29 22.76
C HIS A 150 -4.63 -4.04 21.77
N TYR A 151 -3.70 -3.35 21.09
CA TYR A 151 -2.74 -4.01 20.19
C TYR A 151 -1.80 -4.96 20.95
N ARG A 152 -1.42 -4.62 22.18
CA ARG A 152 -0.65 -5.53 23.02
C ARG A 152 -1.43 -6.81 23.33
N GLN A 153 -2.72 -6.71 23.68
CA GLN A 153 -3.59 -7.86 23.92
C GLN A 153 -3.74 -8.72 22.66
N LEU A 154 -3.97 -8.09 21.50
CA LEU A 154 -4.00 -8.80 20.20
C LEU A 154 -2.73 -9.64 19.99
N CYS A 155 -1.54 -9.04 20.22
CA CYS A 155 -0.27 -9.77 20.09
C CYS A 155 -0.17 -10.94 21.06
N GLN A 156 -0.58 -10.76 22.32
CA GLN A 156 -0.57 -11.81 23.35
C GLN A 156 -1.50 -12.98 22.97
N GLU A 157 -2.68 -12.69 22.48
CA GLU A 157 -3.64 -13.72 22.08
C GLU A 157 -3.18 -14.47 20.81
N LEU A 158 -2.57 -13.78 19.84
CA LEU A 158 -1.94 -14.40 18.69
C LEU A 158 -0.86 -15.40 19.13
N LEU A 159 0.07 -14.98 19.99
CA LEU A 159 1.14 -15.84 20.51
C LEU A 159 0.57 -17.04 21.30
N THR A 160 -0.46 -16.83 22.09
CA THR A 160 -1.17 -17.89 22.81
C THR A 160 -1.81 -18.91 21.85
N ALA A 161 -2.29 -18.45 20.70
CA ALA A 161 -2.82 -19.30 19.64
C ALA A 161 -1.74 -20.01 18.80
N GLY A 162 -0.45 -19.68 19.00
CA GLY A 162 0.67 -20.19 18.21
C GLY A 162 0.88 -19.46 16.89
N ILE A 163 0.35 -18.24 16.77
CA ILE A 163 0.45 -17.40 15.58
C ILE A 163 1.44 -16.27 15.85
N THR A 164 2.45 -16.14 15.00
CA THR A 164 3.47 -15.10 15.13
C THR A 164 2.94 -13.76 14.58
N PRO A 165 2.90 -12.69 15.40
CA PRO A 165 2.50 -11.37 14.92
C PRO A 165 3.59 -10.73 14.05
N VAL A 166 3.18 -10.09 12.95
CA VAL A 166 4.00 -9.25 12.08
C VAL A 166 3.34 -7.88 12.01
N VAL A 167 3.96 -6.87 12.60
CA VAL A 167 3.34 -5.55 12.74
C VAL A 167 3.80 -4.59 11.64
N THR A 168 2.84 -3.95 11.00
CA THR A 168 3.07 -2.88 10.01
C THR A 168 2.77 -1.53 10.67
N LEU A 169 3.74 -0.61 10.63
CA LEU A 169 3.64 0.69 11.29
C LEU A 169 2.88 1.74 10.47
N HIS A 170 3.00 1.72 9.14
CA HIS A 170 2.22 2.57 8.25
C HIS A 170 1.64 1.75 7.09
N HIS A 171 0.33 1.74 6.95
CA HIS A 171 -0.39 1.05 5.87
C HIS A 171 -1.43 1.97 5.24
N PHE A 172 -0.96 3.01 4.56
CA PHE A 172 -1.72 4.03 3.82
C PHE A 172 -2.53 4.99 4.70
N SER A 173 -2.88 4.62 5.93
CA SER A 173 -3.61 5.48 6.85
C SER A 173 -2.69 6.16 7.86
N HIS A 174 -3.02 7.40 8.19
CA HIS A 174 -2.38 8.19 9.23
C HIS A 174 -3.36 9.25 9.76
N PRO A 175 -3.10 9.86 10.94
CA PRO A 175 -4.03 10.82 11.53
C PRO A 175 -4.33 12.00 10.62
N ALA A 176 -5.53 12.52 10.71
CA ALA A 176 -5.96 13.71 10.00
C ALA A 176 -5.05 14.93 10.29
N TRP A 177 -4.65 15.11 11.54
CA TRP A 177 -3.72 16.19 11.91
C TRP A 177 -2.35 16.07 11.21
N PHE A 178 -1.87 14.85 10.97
CA PHE A 178 -0.63 14.62 10.24
C PHE A 178 -0.78 14.95 8.75
N GLU A 179 -1.94 14.60 8.15
CA GLU A 179 -2.29 15.02 6.78
C GLU A 179 -2.34 16.56 6.67
N GLU A 180 -2.96 17.24 7.61
CA GLU A 180 -3.04 18.72 7.66
C GLU A 180 -1.67 19.40 7.75
N LEU A 181 -0.69 18.77 8.41
CA LEU A 181 0.70 19.24 8.44
C LEU A 181 1.42 19.01 7.09
N GLY A 182 0.83 18.28 6.16
CA GLY A 182 1.37 17.89 4.86
C GLY A 182 2.09 16.56 4.88
N ALA A 183 1.79 15.70 5.85
CA ALA A 183 2.25 14.31 5.92
C ALA A 183 3.71 14.13 5.43
N PHE A 184 3.95 13.17 4.57
CA PHE A 184 5.28 12.90 3.99
C PHE A 184 5.71 13.86 2.86
N GLU A 185 4.94 14.88 2.54
CA GLU A 185 5.37 15.94 1.61
C GLU A 185 6.52 16.78 2.17
N LYS A 186 6.60 16.87 3.48
CA LYS A 186 7.64 17.63 4.18
C LYS A 186 8.59 16.70 4.93
N ALA A 187 9.87 16.78 4.58
CA ALA A 187 10.90 15.94 5.20
C ALA A 187 10.97 16.08 6.74
N VAL A 188 10.62 17.25 7.28
CA VAL A 188 10.60 17.49 8.74
C VAL A 188 9.54 16.63 9.43
N ASN A 189 8.46 16.28 8.75
CA ASN A 189 7.37 15.49 9.32
C ASN A 189 7.74 14.01 9.55
N ILE A 190 8.86 13.55 8.98
CA ILE A 190 9.38 12.19 9.23
C ILE A 190 9.59 11.95 10.73
N GLU A 191 9.93 12.96 11.50
CA GLU A 191 10.12 12.85 12.96
C GLU A 191 8.86 12.41 13.68
N TYR A 192 7.69 12.88 13.26
CA TYR A 192 6.40 12.45 13.85
C TYR A 192 6.16 10.95 13.65
N PHE A 193 6.45 10.45 12.44
CA PHE A 193 6.33 9.03 12.15
C PHE A 193 7.34 8.17 12.95
N ILE A 194 8.57 8.65 13.11
CA ILE A 194 9.58 7.95 13.92
C ILE A 194 9.15 7.91 15.39
N ASN A 195 8.69 9.03 15.95
CA ASN A 195 8.24 9.10 17.35
C ASN A 195 7.03 8.18 17.60
N PHE A 196 6.02 8.22 16.73
CA PHE A 196 4.90 7.28 16.77
C PHE A 196 5.36 5.83 16.75
N SER A 197 6.24 5.50 15.81
CA SER A 197 6.75 4.14 15.64
C SER A 197 7.54 3.66 16.86
N GLU A 198 8.29 4.54 17.53
CA GLU A 198 9.00 4.24 18.77
C GLU A 198 8.04 3.98 19.92
N ILE A 199 6.94 4.74 20.03
CA ILE A 199 5.89 4.52 21.03
C ILE A 199 5.27 3.14 20.85
N VAL A 200 4.88 2.77 19.62
CA VAL A 200 4.33 1.45 19.31
C VAL A 200 5.36 0.36 19.59
N TYR A 201 6.59 0.54 19.13
CA TYR A 201 7.66 -0.43 19.37
C TYR A 201 7.87 -0.66 20.86
N SER A 202 7.99 0.41 21.64
CA SER A 202 8.19 0.32 23.09
C SER A 202 7.06 -0.41 23.82
N ALA A 203 5.82 -0.28 23.30
CA ALA A 203 4.65 -0.92 23.89
C ALA A 203 4.58 -2.43 23.63
N ILE A 204 5.11 -2.95 22.51
CA ILE A 204 4.86 -4.34 22.09
C ILE A 204 6.09 -5.09 21.56
N HIS A 205 7.31 -4.52 21.58
CA HIS A 205 8.52 -5.16 21.00
C HIS A 205 8.86 -6.51 21.65
N ASP A 206 8.53 -6.69 22.93
CA ASP A 206 8.71 -7.94 23.66
C ASP A 206 7.82 -9.09 23.13
N LEU A 207 6.78 -8.79 22.37
CA LEU A 207 5.83 -9.72 21.77
C LEU A 207 5.99 -9.86 20.25
N VAL A 208 6.69 -8.94 19.60
CA VAL A 208 6.76 -8.82 18.13
C VAL A 208 8.21 -8.86 17.66
N SER A 209 8.56 -9.90 16.91
CA SER A 209 9.90 -10.06 16.34
C SER A 209 10.04 -9.57 14.90
N MET A 210 8.92 -9.38 14.19
CA MET A 210 8.89 -9.00 12.77
C MET A 210 8.10 -7.71 12.55
N TRP A 211 8.74 -6.76 11.90
CA TRP A 211 8.20 -5.43 11.67
C TRP A 211 8.25 -5.02 10.20
N CYS A 212 7.17 -4.43 9.71
CA CYS A 212 7.12 -3.73 8.44
C CYS A 212 6.98 -2.23 8.72
N THR A 213 7.94 -1.44 8.33
CA THR A 213 7.93 0.01 8.60
C THR A 213 6.85 0.73 7.81
N ILE A 214 6.81 0.52 6.49
CA ILE A 214 5.88 1.16 5.56
C ILE A 214 5.43 0.11 4.54
N ASN A 215 4.12 -0.05 4.39
CA ASN A 215 3.54 -0.89 3.34
C ASN A 215 3.56 -0.18 2.01
N GLU A 216 4.08 -0.82 0.98
CA GLU A 216 3.98 -0.43 -0.44
C GLU A 216 4.16 1.09 -0.72
N PRO A 217 5.32 1.68 -0.39
CA PRO A 217 5.52 3.12 -0.56
C PRO A 217 5.31 3.57 -2.02
N ALA A 218 5.62 2.71 -2.99
CA ALA A 218 5.40 3.01 -4.41
C ALA A 218 3.91 3.09 -4.76
N VAL A 219 3.06 2.23 -4.18
CA VAL A 219 1.60 2.26 -4.37
C VAL A 219 1.03 3.51 -3.72
N PHE A 220 1.41 3.82 -2.46
CA PHE A 220 0.98 5.03 -1.78
C PHE A 220 1.26 6.29 -2.62
N VAL A 221 2.48 6.40 -3.16
CA VAL A 221 2.88 7.56 -3.96
C VAL A 221 2.19 7.58 -5.33
N SER A 222 2.15 6.46 -6.04
CA SER A 222 1.56 6.42 -7.37
C SER A 222 0.05 6.69 -7.32
N GLN A 223 -0.66 6.17 -6.35
CA GLN A 223 -2.10 6.34 -6.26
C GLN A 223 -2.49 7.68 -5.63
N GLY A 224 -1.74 8.16 -4.61
CA GLY A 224 -2.07 9.39 -3.90
C GLY A 224 -1.56 10.67 -4.56
N TYR A 225 -0.40 10.61 -5.24
CA TYR A 225 0.31 11.80 -5.72
C TYR A 225 0.51 11.85 -7.23
N PHE A 226 0.42 10.71 -7.92
CA PHE A 226 0.55 10.67 -9.38
C PHE A 226 -0.81 10.50 -10.05
N ASN A 227 -1.61 9.51 -9.66
CA ASN A 227 -2.93 9.22 -10.21
C ASN A 227 -4.06 10.01 -9.51
N GLY A 228 -3.88 10.39 -8.25
CA GLY A 228 -4.86 11.15 -7.48
C GLY A 228 -6.12 10.37 -7.10
N VAL A 229 -6.05 9.04 -7.04
CA VAL A 229 -7.19 8.16 -6.72
C VAL A 229 -7.21 7.67 -5.27
N PHE A 230 -6.10 7.87 -4.53
CA PHE A 230 -6.03 7.71 -3.08
C PHE A 230 -5.86 9.08 -2.40
N PRO A 231 -6.09 9.20 -1.07
CA PRO A 231 -5.70 10.41 -0.36
C PRO A 231 -4.19 10.69 -0.53
N PRO A 232 -3.78 11.95 -0.67
CA PRO A 232 -4.55 13.20 -0.66
C PRO A 232 -5.18 13.58 -2.02
N GLY A 233 -5.10 12.77 -3.05
CA GLY A 233 -5.73 13.00 -4.35
C GLY A 233 -4.99 13.99 -5.25
N LYS A 234 -3.70 14.12 -5.09
CA LYS A 234 -2.85 15.03 -5.89
C LYS A 234 -2.43 14.39 -7.21
N GLN A 235 -2.24 15.21 -8.22
CA GLN A 235 -1.73 14.80 -9.52
C GLN A 235 -0.48 15.64 -9.86
N ASP A 236 0.57 15.45 -9.09
CA ASP A 236 1.83 16.20 -9.20
C ASP A 236 3.02 15.22 -9.19
N PRO A 237 3.59 14.91 -10.37
CA PRO A 237 4.73 14.00 -10.48
C PRO A 237 6.00 14.48 -9.77
N GLN A 238 6.20 15.80 -9.62
CA GLN A 238 7.36 16.33 -8.89
C GLN A 238 7.20 16.11 -7.40
N LEU A 239 6.02 16.42 -6.86
CA LEU A 239 5.68 16.14 -5.47
C LEU A 239 5.70 14.64 -5.18
N ALA A 240 5.22 13.81 -6.09
CA ALA A 240 5.31 12.35 -5.98
C ALA A 240 6.76 11.88 -5.77
N GLY A 241 7.71 12.46 -6.52
CA GLY A 241 9.14 12.21 -6.34
C GLY A 241 9.65 12.61 -4.96
N VAL A 242 9.23 13.76 -4.44
CA VAL A 242 9.58 14.25 -3.09
C VAL A 242 9.03 13.31 -2.02
N VAL A 243 7.76 12.93 -2.12
CA VAL A 243 7.11 12.02 -1.16
C VAL A 243 7.78 10.64 -1.16
N MET A 244 8.11 10.09 -2.33
CA MET A 244 8.86 8.83 -2.43
C MET A 244 10.20 8.92 -1.70
N GLN A 245 10.96 9.99 -1.95
CA GLN A 245 12.24 10.20 -1.27
C GLN A 245 12.07 10.30 0.25
N ASN A 246 11.03 10.99 0.72
CA ASN A 246 10.76 11.14 2.15
C ASN A 246 10.33 9.81 2.79
N LEU A 247 9.52 8.99 2.12
CA LEU A 247 9.15 7.66 2.60
C LEU A 247 10.36 6.71 2.70
N LEU A 248 11.25 6.73 1.70
CA LEU A 248 12.50 5.96 1.75
C LEU A 248 13.41 6.44 2.88
N ASN A 249 13.52 7.75 3.08
CA ASN A 249 14.28 8.33 4.21
C ASN A 249 13.63 7.94 5.56
N ALA A 250 12.30 7.99 5.66
CA ALA A 250 11.58 7.57 6.84
C ALA A 250 11.85 6.09 7.16
N HIS A 251 11.77 5.21 6.16
CA HIS A 251 12.11 3.79 6.32
C HIS A 251 13.54 3.59 6.84
N VAL A 252 14.53 4.18 6.17
CA VAL A 252 15.95 3.99 6.54
C VAL A 252 16.24 4.52 7.95
N ARG A 253 15.71 5.69 8.28
CA ARG A 253 15.93 6.32 9.59
C ARG A 253 15.24 5.52 10.68
N LEU A 254 13.97 5.13 10.47
CA LEU A 254 13.22 4.31 11.42
C LEU A 254 13.88 2.94 11.62
N TYR A 255 14.30 2.26 10.55
CA TYR A 255 14.99 0.98 10.65
C TYR A 255 16.25 1.08 11.53
N ARG A 256 17.08 2.11 11.29
CA ARG A 256 18.29 2.33 12.09
C ARG A 256 17.97 2.67 13.54
N HIS A 257 16.94 3.47 13.75
CA HIS A 257 16.49 3.88 15.07
C HIS A 257 16.03 2.67 15.89
N LEU A 258 15.09 1.87 15.39
CA LEU A 258 14.59 0.68 16.07
C LEU A 258 15.66 -0.39 16.29
N LYS A 259 16.63 -0.55 15.36
CA LYS A 259 17.77 -1.47 15.54
C LYS A 259 18.78 -0.99 16.60
N GLY A 260 18.76 0.27 16.97
CA GLY A 260 19.59 0.83 18.05
C GLY A 260 18.93 0.77 19.43
N LEU A 261 17.63 0.48 19.49
CA LEU A 261 16.92 0.33 20.77
C LEU A 261 17.26 -1.05 21.39
N PRO A 262 17.30 -1.13 22.74
CA PRO A 262 17.41 -2.41 23.41
C PRO A 262 16.17 -3.27 23.10
N GLY A 263 16.40 -4.48 22.62
CA GLY A 263 15.39 -5.47 22.29
C GLY A 263 15.51 -6.71 23.16
#